data_abd4b1bff0d80e57fad1cae60cfb00d0
#
_entry.id   abd4b1bff0d80e57fad1cae60cfb00d0
#
_cell.length_a   1.000
_cell.length_b   1.000
_cell.length_c   1.000
_cell.angle_alpha   90.00
_cell.angle_beta   90.00
_cell.angle_gamma   90.00
#
_symmetry.space_group_name_H-M   'P 1'
#
loop_
_entity.id
_entity.type
_entity.pdbx_description
1 polymer ?
#
loop_
_entity_poly.entity_id
_entity_poly.type
_entity_poly.pdbx_seq_one_letter_code
_entity_poly.pdbx_strand_id
1 'polypeptide(L)'
;MYRIYALILCLCLVGCTQKKDIEVSTQKENFSYEEVSENFSKLQCGDIINIENSHYISNIAIPGRWKHTLIYLGSLKQVQELLDTSFPYYEKIMKMYKTQKEILVLDANVGGVQIRTFDQMANLKNESYLKAMTCFRFLKENTFIKDFLKNALDYLNYPYDYQMDLSSDQELYCSELVVCSLKKMNITL
;
A
#
# COMPACT_ATOMS: atom_id res chain seq x y z
N MET A 1 25.03 -5.13 -10.87
CA MET A 1 24.75 -3.76 -10.34
C MET A 1 23.53 -3.23 -11.10
N TYR A 2 22.32 -3.47 -10.59
CA TYR A 2 21.08 -3.07 -11.27
C TYR A 2 20.65 -1.71 -10.72
N ARG A 3 20.71 -0.68 -11.55
CA ARG A 3 20.16 0.63 -11.21
C ARG A 3 18.63 0.52 -11.25
N ILE A 4 18.02 0.63 -10.08
CA ILE A 4 16.59 0.82 -9.95
C ILE A 4 16.31 2.27 -10.36
N TYR A 5 15.78 2.47 -11.55
CA TYR A 5 15.20 3.75 -11.90
C TYR A 5 13.87 3.84 -11.18
N ALA A 6 13.87 4.52 -10.05
CA ALA A 6 12.64 4.98 -9.43
C ALA A 6 12.00 6.00 -10.38
N LEU A 7 11.11 5.55 -11.23
CA LEU A 7 10.20 6.46 -11.92
C LEU A 7 9.20 6.91 -10.85
N ILE A 8 9.49 8.06 -10.27
CA ILE A 8 8.55 8.77 -9.41
C ILE A 8 7.39 9.16 -10.32
N LEU A 9 6.42 8.28 -10.45
CA LEU A 9 5.12 8.69 -10.94
C LEU A 9 4.46 9.44 -9.78
N CYS A 10 4.87 10.70 -9.63
CA CYS A 10 4.11 11.64 -8.84
C CYS A 10 2.75 11.72 -9.53
N LEU A 11 1.77 10.94 -9.05
CA LEU A 11 0.38 11.20 -9.34
C LEU A 11 0.06 12.54 -8.65
N CYS A 12 0.64 13.61 -9.21
CA CYS A 12 0.05 14.93 -9.05
C CYS A 12 -1.33 14.82 -9.70
N LEU A 13 -2.36 14.75 -8.89
CA LEU A 13 -3.73 15.01 -9.30
C LEU A 13 -3.84 16.48 -9.73
N VAL A 14 -3.04 16.86 -10.71
CA VAL A 14 -3.19 18.13 -11.43
C VAL A 14 -2.74 17.91 -12.87
N GLY A 15 -3.67 17.96 -13.76
CA GLY A 15 -3.38 18.01 -15.19
C GLY A 15 -2.42 19.16 -15.48
N CYS A 16 -1.29 18.84 -16.08
CA CYS A 16 -0.36 19.83 -16.60
C CYS A 16 -0.95 20.39 -17.90
N THR A 17 -1.49 21.62 -17.87
CA THR A 17 -1.35 22.63 -18.92
C THR A 17 -1.94 23.96 -18.48
N GLN A 18 -1.18 25.01 -18.70
CA GLN A 18 -1.43 26.45 -18.59
C GLN A 18 -1.45 27.04 -17.18
N LYS A 19 -0.48 27.95 -16.97
CA LYS A 19 -0.51 28.96 -15.93
C LYS A 19 -1.86 29.69 -15.97
N LYS A 20 -2.71 29.37 -15.02
CA LYS A 20 -3.78 30.21 -14.54
C LYS A 20 -3.49 30.42 -13.06
N ASP A 21 -3.47 31.67 -12.65
CA ASP A 21 -3.33 32.04 -11.24
C ASP A 21 -4.42 31.27 -10.47
N ILE A 22 -3.96 30.31 -9.68
CA ILE A 22 -4.85 29.52 -8.84
C ILE A 22 -5.03 30.37 -7.57
N GLU A 23 -6.19 30.99 -7.46
CA GLU A 23 -6.66 31.48 -6.18
C GLU A 23 -6.54 30.33 -5.18
N VAL A 24 -5.84 30.58 -4.06
CA VAL A 24 -5.70 29.66 -2.96
C VAL A 24 -7.06 29.46 -2.33
N SER A 25 -7.86 28.55 -2.88
CA SER A 25 -9.04 28.07 -2.20
C SER A 25 -8.58 27.26 -0.99
N THR A 26 -9.23 27.46 0.13
CA THR A 26 -9.10 26.76 1.40
C THR A 26 -8.60 25.33 1.22
N GLN A 27 -7.36 25.06 1.68
CA GLN A 27 -6.75 23.74 1.57
C GLN A 27 -7.67 22.74 2.26
N LYS A 28 -8.27 21.87 1.47
CA LYS A 28 -8.92 20.68 1.99
C LYS A 28 -7.81 19.88 2.69
N GLU A 29 -7.91 19.73 3.99
CA GLU A 29 -6.80 19.15 4.77
C GLU A 29 -6.55 17.69 4.42
N ASN A 30 -7.59 16.93 4.02
CA ASN A 30 -7.51 15.47 3.79
C ASN A 30 -8.31 15.06 2.55
N PHE A 31 -7.86 13.99 1.87
CA PHE A 31 -8.57 13.38 0.75
C PHE A 31 -9.79 12.57 1.22
N SER A 32 -10.93 12.71 0.54
CA SER A 32 -12.09 11.86 0.75
C SER A 32 -11.94 10.47 0.10
N TYR A 33 -12.81 9.54 0.48
CA TYR A 33 -12.85 8.21 -0.14
C TYR A 33 -13.14 8.30 -1.65
N GLU A 34 -14.04 9.19 -2.06
CA GLU A 34 -14.41 9.40 -3.46
C GLU A 34 -13.20 9.82 -4.29
N GLU A 35 -12.46 10.82 -3.84
CA GLU A 35 -11.25 11.33 -4.53
C GLU A 35 -10.17 10.25 -4.67
N VAL A 36 -9.99 9.41 -3.65
CA VAL A 36 -9.02 8.31 -3.71
C VAL A 36 -9.53 7.20 -4.62
N SER A 37 -10.81 6.87 -4.54
CA SER A 37 -11.41 5.75 -5.28
C SER A 37 -11.40 5.96 -6.80
N GLU A 38 -11.44 7.19 -7.29
CA GLU A 38 -11.29 7.53 -8.72
C GLU A 38 -9.95 7.04 -9.29
N ASN A 39 -8.96 6.83 -8.42
CA ASN A 39 -7.62 6.41 -8.81
C ASN A 39 -7.36 4.91 -8.64
N PHE A 40 -8.27 4.14 -8.04
CA PHE A 40 -8.08 2.70 -7.85
C PHE A 40 -7.87 1.93 -9.15
N SER A 41 -8.48 2.36 -10.25
CA SER A 41 -8.28 1.75 -11.56
C SER A 41 -6.84 1.89 -12.10
N LYS A 42 -6.06 2.82 -11.57
CA LYS A 42 -4.67 3.05 -11.94
C LYS A 42 -3.69 2.20 -11.14
N LEU A 43 -4.14 1.64 -10.00
CA LEU A 43 -3.34 0.76 -9.15
C LEU A 43 -3.38 -0.67 -9.69
N GLN A 44 -2.31 -1.43 -9.41
CA GLN A 44 -2.19 -2.84 -9.77
C GLN A 44 -1.76 -3.68 -8.56
N CYS A 45 -2.15 -4.94 -8.54
CA CYS A 45 -1.71 -5.86 -7.50
C CYS A 45 -0.19 -5.85 -7.36
N GLY A 46 0.31 -5.79 -6.13
CA GLY A 46 1.74 -5.68 -5.82
C GLY A 46 2.29 -4.26 -5.80
N ASP A 47 1.48 -3.22 -6.11
CA ASP A 47 1.91 -1.84 -5.92
C ASP A 47 2.19 -1.58 -4.43
N ILE A 48 3.27 -0.85 -4.15
CA ILE A 48 3.63 -0.38 -2.82
C ILE A 48 3.08 1.02 -2.66
N ILE A 49 2.22 1.23 -1.67
CA ILE A 49 1.56 2.51 -1.40
C ILE A 49 2.14 3.10 -0.14
N ASN A 50 2.68 4.31 -0.23
CA ASN A 50 3.04 5.10 0.94
C ASN A 50 2.00 6.18 1.17
N ILE A 51 1.60 6.36 2.44
CA ILE A 51 0.62 7.33 2.85
C ILE A 51 1.15 8.28 3.94
N GLU A 52 0.63 9.50 3.91
CA GLU A 52 0.75 10.49 4.97
C GLU A 52 -0.64 10.69 5.59
N ASN A 53 -0.75 10.47 6.89
CA ASN A 53 -1.98 10.64 7.66
C ASN A 53 -1.82 11.70 8.73
N SER A 54 -2.88 12.47 9.00
CA SER A 54 -2.86 13.56 9.99
C SER A 54 -2.82 13.10 11.45
N HIS A 55 -3.35 11.90 11.77
CA HIS A 55 -3.63 11.46 13.14
C HIS A 55 -2.92 10.17 13.57
N TYR A 56 -1.80 9.79 12.96
CA TYR A 56 -1.05 8.63 13.41
C TYR A 56 0.00 8.99 14.47
N ILE A 57 0.10 8.15 15.51
CA ILE A 57 1.17 8.25 16.54
C ILE A 57 2.55 8.16 15.89
N SER A 58 2.68 7.37 14.83
CA SER A 58 3.90 7.29 14.02
C SER A 58 4.36 8.63 13.43
N ASN A 59 3.47 9.65 13.36
CA ASN A 59 3.87 10.99 12.92
C ASN A 59 4.92 11.64 13.81
N ILE A 60 5.00 11.24 15.07
CA ILE A 60 5.98 11.75 16.04
C ILE A 60 7.28 10.93 15.97
N ALA A 61 7.18 9.62 15.79
CA ALA A 61 8.30 8.69 15.90
C ALA A 61 9.08 8.50 14.58
N ILE A 62 8.42 8.59 13.43
CA ILE A 62 9.04 8.33 12.13
C ILE A 62 9.39 9.66 11.45
N PRO A 63 10.67 9.94 11.14
CA PRO A 63 11.04 11.14 10.40
C PRO A 63 10.56 11.07 8.93
N GLY A 64 10.45 12.23 8.27
CA GLY A 64 10.04 12.34 6.89
C GLY A 64 8.52 12.44 6.71
N ARG A 65 8.07 12.45 5.46
CA ARG A 65 6.66 12.65 5.09
C ARG A 65 5.84 11.36 5.15
N TRP A 66 6.39 10.28 4.62
CA TRP A 66 5.69 9.00 4.47
C TRP A 66 5.74 8.23 5.78
N LYS A 67 4.57 8.06 6.40
CA LYS A 67 4.45 7.52 7.76
C LYS A 67 3.97 6.08 7.78
N HIS A 68 3.46 5.60 6.65
CA HIS A 68 2.95 4.25 6.57
C HIS A 68 3.04 3.69 5.16
N THR A 69 3.31 2.39 5.06
CA THR A 69 3.49 1.65 3.81
C THR A 69 2.51 0.48 3.75
N LEU A 70 1.89 0.29 2.60
CA LEU A 70 0.92 -0.77 2.32
C LEU A 70 1.32 -1.50 1.05
N ILE A 71 0.95 -2.77 0.94
CA ILE A 71 1.00 -3.54 -0.31
C ILE A 71 -0.42 -3.66 -0.86
N TYR A 72 -0.63 -3.18 -2.07
CA TYR A 72 -1.93 -3.21 -2.73
C TYR A 72 -2.24 -4.64 -3.23
N LEU A 73 -3.28 -5.25 -2.70
CA LEU A 73 -3.76 -6.56 -3.17
C LEU A 73 -4.73 -6.39 -4.35
N GLY A 74 -5.56 -5.36 -4.32
CA GLY A 74 -6.42 -5.00 -5.44
C GLY A 74 -7.91 -5.10 -5.18
N SER A 75 -8.69 -4.87 -6.24
CA SER A 75 -10.10 -5.19 -6.33
C SER A 75 -10.31 -6.69 -6.56
N LEU A 76 -11.51 -7.18 -6.30
CA LEU A 76 -11.88 -8.57 -6.58
C LEU A 76 -11.50 -8.98 -8.01
N LYS A 77 -11.82 -8.13 -9.00
CA LYS A 77 -11.50 -8.36 -10.41
C LYS A 77 -9.98 -8.48 -10.64
N GLN A 78 -9.19 -7.53 -10.11
CA GLN A 78 -7.74 -7.54 -10.30
C GLN A 78 -7.08 -8.77 -9.67
N VAL A 79 -7.55 -9.20 -8.49
CA VAL A 79 -7.07 -10.42 -7.85
C VAL A 79 -7.39 -11.65 -8.69
N GLN A 80 -8.62 -11.77 -9.23
CA GLN A 80 -9.02 -12.89 -10.07
C GLN A 80 -8.30 -12.92 -11.43
N GLU A 81 -7.88 -11.76 -11.96
CA GLU A 81 -7.10 -11.67 -13.20
C GLU A 81 -5.62 -12.05 -12.97
N LEU A 82 -5.08 -11.73 -11.79
CA LEU A 82 -3.68 -12.05 -11.48
C LEU A 82 -3.50 -13.44 -10.87
N LEU A 83 -4.34 -13.81 -9.90
CA LEU A 83 -4.21 -15.02 -9.09
C LEU A 83 -5.28 -16.05 -9.49
N ASP A 84 -4.96 -17.30 -9.31
CA ASP A 84 -5.86 -18.44 -9.50
C ASP A 84 -5.87 -19.34 -8.26
N THR A 85 -6.68 -20.39 -8.28
CA THR A 85 -6.86 -21.32 -7.16
C THR A 85 -5.59 -22.08 -6.75
N SER A 86 -4.55 -22.08 -7.58
CA SER A 86 -3.25 -22.66 -7.23
C SER A 86 -2.39 -21.73 -6.35
N PHE A 87 -2.75 -20.45 -6.28
CA PHE A 87 -2.04 -19.49 -5.42
C PHE A 87 -2.35 -19.78 -3.95
N PRO A 88 -1.34 -19.97 -3.08
CA PRO A 88 -1.54 -20.51 -1.71
C PRO A 88 -2.51 -19.71 -0.83
N TYR A 89 -2.65 -18.42 -1.09
CA TYR A 89 -3.49 -17.52 -0.31
C TYR A 89 -4.79 -17.10 -1.04
N TYR A 90 -5.07 -17.68 -2.23
CA TYR A 90 -6.22 -17.28 -3.05
C TYR A 90 -7.52 -17.32 -2.26
N GLU A 91 -7.86 -18.47 -1.69
CA GLU A 91 -9.09 -18.66 -0.91
C GLU A 91 -9.20 -17.72 0.29
N LYS A 92 -8.05 -17.44 0.95
CA LYS A 92 -8.00 -16.52 2.09
C LYS A 92 -8.28 -15.09 1.66
N ILE A 93 -7.68 -14.64 0.56
CA ILE A 93 -7.92 -13.31 -0.01
C ILE A 93 -9.38 -13.18 -0.46
N MET A 94 -9.91 -14.19 -1.19
CA MET A 94 -11.26 -14.17 -1.71
C MET A 94 -12.33 -14.07 -0.62
N LYS A 95 -12.12 -14.72 0.53
CA LYS A 95 -13.01 -14.61 1.70
C LYS A 95 -13.03 -13.24 2.37
N MET A 96 -12.05 -12.38 2.11
CA MET A 96 -12.03 -11.04 2.66
C MET A 96 -12.97 -10.08 1.94
N TYR A 97 -13.31 -10.34 0.67
CA TYR A 97 -14.25 -9.51 -0.08
C TYR A 97 -15.69 -9.79 0.38
N LYS A 98 -16.31 -8.78 0.99
CA LYS A 98 -17.74 -8.79 1.34
C LYS A 98 -18.59 -8.23 0.20
N THR A 99 -18.01 -7.35 -0.61
CA THR A 99 -18.64 -6.74 -1.78
C THR A 99 -17.64 -6.64 -2.93
N GLN A 100 -18.16 -6.51 -4.16
CA GLN A 100 -17.31 -6.35 -5.36
C GLN A 100 -16.58 -5.01 -5.42
N LYS A 101 -16.98 -4.04 -4.60
CA LYS A 101 -16.40 -2.69 -4.58
C LYS A 101 -15.23 -2.54 -3.63
N GLU A 102 -14.98 -3.54 -2.80
CA GLU A 102 -13.87 -3.49 -1.84
C GLU A 102 -12.53 -3.57 -2.55
N ILE A 103 -11.60 -2.83 -2.01
CA ILE A 103 -10.18 -2.87 -2.36
C ILE A 103 -9.43 -3.40 -1.15
N LEU A 104 -8.60 -4.40 -1.36
CA LEU A 104 -7.79 -4.98 -0.29
C LEU A 104 -6.35 -4.51 -0.34
N VAL A 105 -5.75 -4.41 0.83
CA VAL A 105 -4.33 -4.16 1.05
C VAL A 105 -3.78 -5.15 2.08
N LEU A 106 -2.50 -5.43 2.01
CA LEU A 106 -1.74 -6.08 3.07
C LEU A 106 -1.03 -4.99 3.87
N ASP A 107 -1.19 -5.03 5.17
CA ASP A 107 -0.81 -3.98 6.09
C ASP A 107 -0.16 -4.56 7.34
N ALA A 108 1.01 -4.04 7.73
CA ALA A 108 1.63 -4.28 9.03
C ALA A 108 1.36 -3.06 9.93
N ASN A 109 0.53 -3.24 10.94
CA ASN A 109 0.12 -2.20 11.89
C ASN A 109 0.12 -2.76 13.32
N VAL A 110 -0.32 -1.97 14.29
CA VAL A 110 -0.36 -2.36 15.72
C VAL A 110 -1.09 -3.69 16.00
N GLY A 111 -1.90 -4.17 15.09
CA GLY A 111 -2.53 -5.50 15.15
C GLY A 111 -1.75 -6.60 14.44
N GLY A 112 -0.53 -6.32 13.98
CA GLY A 112 0.30 -7.22 13.19
C GLY A 112 0.03 -7.14 11.69
N VAL A 113 0.54 -8.13 10.95
CA VAL A 113 0.39 -8.22 9.49
C VAL A 113 -0.98 -8.78 9.13
N GLN A 114 -1.81 -8.00 8.42
CA GLN A 114 -3.21 -8.32 8.13
C GLN A 114 -3.61 -7.95 6.71
N ILE A 115 -4.58 -8.68 6.16
CA ILE A 115 -5.35 -8.22 4.99
C ILE A 115 -6.47 -7.32 5.51
N ARG A 116 -6.55 -6.10 4.98
CA ARG A 116 -7.57 -5.10 5.36
C ARG A 116 -8.18 -4.48 4.11
N THR A 117 -9.35 -3.87 4.26
CA THR A 117 -9.93 -3.04 3.19
C THR A 117 -9.22 -1.67 3.15
N PHE A 118 -9.04 -1.12 1.96
CA PHE A 118 -8.35 0.16 1.79
C PHE A 118 -9.06 1.31 2.52
N ASP A 119 -10.38 1.28 2.63
CA ASP A 119 -11.16 2.29 3.32
C ASP A 119 -10.96 2.32 4.85
N GLN A 120 -10.48 1.21 5.42
CA GLN A 120 -10.06 1.17 6.83
C GLN A 120 -8.74 1.94 7.07
N MET A 121 -7.98 2.19 5.99
CA MET A 121 -6.77 2.96 6.06
C MET A 121 -7.14 4.45 6.15
N ALA A 122 -6.49 5.16 7.06
CA ALA A 122 -6.72 6.59 7.23
C ALA A 122 -8.20 6.99 7.47
N ASN A 123 -9.05 6.05 7.92
CA ASN A 123 -10.49 6.26 8.19
C ASN A 123 -11.25 6.91 7.02
N LEU A 124 -10.94 6.52 5.79
CA LEU A 124 -11.32 7.21 4.57
C LEU A 124 -12.83 7.44 4.40
N LYS A 125 -13.68 6.49 4.83
CA LYS A 125 -15.15 6.58 4.65
C LYS A 125 -15.87 7.44 5.68
N ASN A 126 -15.21 7.75 6.78
CA ASN A 126 -15.80 8.55 7.86
C ASN A 126 -15.14 9.94 7.87
N GLU A 127 -14.25 10.15 8.82
CA GLU A 127 -13.41 11.33 8.90
C GLU A 127 -12.02 10.97 8.39
N SER A 128 -11.75 11.30 7.14
CA SER A 128 -10.49 10.91 6.51
C SER A 128 -9.30 11.65 7.11
N TYR A 129 -8.25 10.89 7.38
CA TYR A 129 -6.96 11.42 7.85
C TYR A 129 -5.91 11.46 6.74
N LEU A 130 -6.24 11.05 5.52
CA LEU A 130 -5.29 10.93 4.41
C LEU A 130 -4.92 12.30 3.84
N LYS A 131 -3.67 12.72 4.04
CA LYS A 131 -3.12 13.97 3.50
C LYS A 131 -2.43 13.79 2.16
N ALA A 132 -1.77 12.65 1.97
CA ALA A 132 -1.08 12.34 0.72
C ALA A 132 -0.93 10.83 0.54
N MET A 133 -0.84 10.43 -0.73
CA MET A 133 -0.57 9.07 -1.14
C MET A 133 0.41 9.07 -2.31
N THR A 134 1.33 8.12 -2.32
CA THR A 134 2.17 7.82 -3.49
C THR A 134 2.23 6.33 -3.72
N CYS A 135 2.49 5.94 -4.97
CA CYS A 135 2.53 4.55 -5.38
C CYS A 135 3.86 4.25 -6.08
N PHE A 136 4.46 3.11 -5.74
CA PHE A 136 5.62 2.55 -6.42
C PHE A 136 5.23 1.23 -7.05
N ARG A 137 5.61 1.01 -8.31
CA ARG A 137 5.28 -0.19 -9.06
C ARG A 137 6.53 -0.91 -9.50
N PHE A 138 6.55 -2.24 -9.32
CA PHE A 138 7.53 -3.09 -9.98
C PHE A 138 7.18 -3.21 -11.46
N LEU A 139 8.08 -2.78 -12.34
CA LEU A 139 7.95 -2.99 -13.78
C LEU A 139 8.44 -4.39 -14.12
N LYS A 140 7.71 -5.41 -13.66
CA LYS A 140 8.04 -6.82 -13.74
C LYS A 140 6.83 -7.63 -14.22
N GLU A 141 7.07 -8.86 -14.65
CA GLU A 141 6.04 -9.79 -15.09
C GLU A 141 5.17 -10.28 -13.91
N ASN A 142 4.01 -10.83 -14.25
CA ASN A 142 3.04 -11.33 -13.27
C ASN A 142 3.61 -12.41 -12.34
N THR A 143 4.54 -13.25 -12.83
CA THR A 143 5.22 -14.25 -12.00
C THR A 143 5.98 -13.60 -10.86
N PHE A 144 6.74 -12.54 -11.13
CA PHE A 144 7.42 -11.77 -10.09
C PHE A 144 6.44 -11.18 -9.06
N ILE A 145 5.32 -10.62 -9.54
CA ILE A 145 4.31 -10.03 -8.65
C ILE A 145 3.65 -11.11 -7.78
N LYS A 146 3.34 -12.29 -8.35
CA LYS A 146 2.82 -13.43 -7.58
C LYS A 146 3.80 -13.87 -6.49
N ASP A 147 5.08 -14.00 -6.80
CA ASP A 147 6.11 -14.39 -5.85
C ASP A 147 6.29 -13.34 -4.74
N PHE A 148 6.29 -12.06 -5.11
CA PHE A 148 6.34 -10.96 -4.14
C PHE A 148 5.12 -11.00 -3.19
N LEU A 149 3.91 -11.11 -3.74
CA LEU A 149 2.68 -11.18 -2.94
C LEU A 149 2.65 -12.43 -2.05
N LYS A 150 3.09 -13.59 -2.58
CA LYS A 150 3.20 -14.82 -1.77
C LYS A 150 4.11 -14.59 -0.58
N ASN A 151 5.32 -14.08 -0.82
CA ASN A 151 6.30 -13.86 0.23
C ASN A 151 5.85 -12.84 1.28
N ALA A 152 5.10 -11.82 0.86
CA ALA A 152 4.48 -10.86 1.76
C ALA A 152 3.37 -11.49 2.60
N LEU A 153 2.52 -12.31 1.99
CA LEU A 153 1.42 -13.01 2.66
C LEU A 153 1.89 -14.14 3.59
N ASP A 154 3.09 -14.67 3.39
CA ASP A 154 3.71 -15.62 4.33
C ASP A 154 3.89 -15.01 5.73
N TYR A 155 3.92 -13.70 5.85
CA TYR A 155 4.00 -12.97 7.12
C TYR A 155 2.65 -12.67 7.79
N LEU A 156 1.53 -13.16 7.23
CA LEU A 156 0.22 -12.93 7.85
C LEU A 156 0.19 -13.41 9.31
N ASN A 157 -0.35 -12.56 10.18
CA ASN A 157 -0.44 -12.69 11.63
C ASN A 157 0.91 -12.56 12.40
N TYR A 158 1.99 -12.18 11.75
CA TYR A 158 3.20 -11.78 12.46
C TYR A 158 2.91 -10.54 13.30
N PRO A 159 3.45 -10.45 14.51
CA PRO A 159 3.25 -9.29 15.36
C PRO A 159 3.89 -8.02 14.77
N TYR A 160 3.45 -6.87 15.27
CA TYR A 160 4.01 -5.60 14.86
C TYR A 160 5.32 -5.31 15.59
N ASP A 161 6.35 -4.94 14.87
CA ASP A 161 7.61 -4.46 15.45
C ASP A 161 7.47 -3.03 15.96
N TYR A 162 7.40 -2.87 17.28
CA TYR A 162 7.35 -1.57 17.95
C TYR A 162 8.73 -0.92 18.11
N GLN A 163 9.79 -1.66 17.97
CA GLN A 163 11.16 -1.14 18.04
C GLN A 163 11.58 -0.50 16.73
N MET A 164 10.92 -0.90 15.64
CA MET A 164 11.17 -0.41 14.27
C MET A 164 12.63 -0.57 13.88
N ASP A 165 13.23 -1.70 14.26
CA ASP A 165 14.58 -2.05 13.89
C ASP A 165 14.60 -3.26 12.92
N LEU A 166 15.71 -3.57 12.34
CA LEU A 166 15.86 -4.68 11.40
C LEU A 166 16.58 -5.89 12.05
N SER A 167 16.50 -6.02 13.37
CA SER A 167 17.23 -7.04 14.13
C SER A 167 16.65 -8.43 13.96
N SER A 168 15.35 -8.54 13.68
CA SER A 168 14.60 -9.79 13.61
C SER A 168 13.52 -9.69 12.51
N ASP A 169 13.15 -10.81 11.91
CA ASP A 169 11.99 -10.93 11.03
C ASP A 169 10.80 -11.65 11.71
N GLN A 170 10.81 -11.74 13.04
CA GLN A 170 9.74 -12.36 13.84
C GLN A 170 8.58 -11.39 14.12
N GLU A 171 8.81 -10.13 14.00
CA GLU A 171 7.85 -9.01 14.07
C GLU A 171 8.20 -8.00 12.99
N LEU A 172 7.21 -7.31 12.44
CA LEU A 172 7.39 -6.46 11.27
C LEU A 172 6.65 -5.15 11.39
N TYR A 173 7.33 -4.03 11.10
CA TYR A 173 6.67 -2.77 10.83
C TYR A 173 6.37 -2.60 9.32
N CYS A 174 5.62 -1.58 8.96
CA CYS A 174 4.97 -1.47 7.65
C CYS A 174 5.94 -1.53 6.44
N SER A 175 7.06 -0.81 6.46
CA SER A 175 8.03 -0.85 5.35
C SER A 175 8.94 -2.07 5.41
N GLU A 176 9.16 -2.63 6.60
CA GLU A 176 9.94 -3.85 6.76
C GLU A 176 9.27 -5.06 6.11
N LEU A 177 7.93 -5.13 6.15
CA LEU A 177 7.18 -6.16 5.43
C LEU A 177 7.56 -6.20 3.95
N VAL A 178 7.72 -5.05 3.31
CA VAL A 178 8.17 -4.96 1.90
C VAL A 178 9.60 -5.45 1.75
N VAL A 179 10.50 -4.97 2.61
CA VAL A 179 11.93 -5.34 2.57
C VAL A 179 12.12 -6.84 2.76
N CYS A 180 11.48 -7.43 3.78
CA CYS A 180 11.58 -8.86 4.07
C CYS A 180 10.96 -9.72 2.96
N SER A 181 9.87 -9.26 2.34
CA SER A 181 9.28 -9.94 1.18
C SER A 181 10.23 -9.98 -0.02
N LEU A 182 10.95 -8.88 -0.29
CA LEU A 182 11.95 -8.81 -1.36
C LEU A 182 13.21 -9.61 -1.02
N LYS A 183 13.65 -9.63 0.24
CA LYS A 183 14.79 -10.46 0.68
C LYS A 183 14.55 -11.94 0.39
N LYS A 184 13.32 -12.45 0.58
CA LYS A 184 12.95 -13.84 0.20
C LYS A 184 13.08 -14.11 -1.30
N MET A 185 13.10 -13.08 -2.14
CA MET A 185 13.34 -13.17 -3.58
C MET A 185 14.81 -12.92 -3.95
N ASN A 186 15.72 -12.90 -2.96
CA ASN A 186 17.14 -12.54 -3.14
C ASN A 186 17.35 -11.12 -3.70
N ILE A 187 16.45 -10.20 -3.40
CA ILE A 187 16.54 -8.80 -3.76
C ILE A 187 16.89 -8.00 -2.49
N THR A 188 18.03 -7.32 -2.55
CA THR A 188 18.48 -6.40 -1.49
C THR A 188 18.25 -4.96 -1.95
N LEU A 189 17.64 -4.15 -1.08
CA LEU A 189 17.42 -2.72 -1.28
C LEU A 189 18.58 -1.89 -0.74
#